data_745f464461170896a39659214d8e6dd1
#
_entry.id   745f464461170896a39659214d8e6dd1
#
_cell.length_a   1.000
_cell.length_b   1.000
_cell.length_c   1.000
_cell.angle_alpha   90.00
_cell.angle_beta   90.00
_cell.angle_gamma   90.00
#
_symmetry.space_group_name_H-M   'P 1'
#
loop_
_entity.id
_entity.type
_entity.pdbx_description
1 polymer ?
#
loop_
_entity_poly.entity_id
_entity_poly.type
_entity_poly.pdbx_seq_one_letter_code
_entity_poly.pdbx_strand_id
1 'polypeptide(L)'
;MIDIEERVAKAKRLFKEGGYNCCQAVVMAYNDIFGLDDATAAAISSGFGGGMGRMREVCGSVCGMVILTGLIRPAADPSVKELRTANYALVQEVADKFRSINGSIICRELLGLVPVGSGKVSSKESPEPTDRTAEYYKKRPCEELVGISARIIGEKLQLLQFNSGEVGKTL
;
A
#
# COMPACT_ATOMS: atom_id res chain seq x y z
N MET A 1 -2.05 11.02 -18.88
CA MET A 1 -2.20 9.56 -18.59
C MET A 1 -1.13 9.19 -17.59
N ILE A 2 -1.46 8.40 -16.56
CA ILE A 2 -0.49 7.99 -15.52
C ILE A 2 0.47 6.97 -16.13
N ASP A 3 1.77 7.20 -16.00
CA ASP A 3 2.79 6.21 -16.35
C ASP A 3 2.94 5.21 -15.18
N ILE A 4 2.33 4.04 -15.32
CA ILE A 4 2.32 3.01 -14.28
C ILE A 4 3.73 2.48 -14.01
N GLU A 5 4.55 2.30 -15.05
CA GLU A 5 5.91 1.77 -14.89
C GLU A 5 6.80 2.74 -14.12
N GLU A 6 6.67 4.04 -14.40
CA GLU A 6 7.36 5.08 -13.64
C GLU A 6 6.94 5.08 -12.16
N ARG A 7 5.62 4.92 -11.87
CA ARG A 7 5.11 4.84 -10.50
C ARG A 7 5.61 3.60 -9.76
N VAL A 8 5.64 2.45 -10.43
CA VAL A 8 6.22 1.21 -9.88
C VAL A 8 7.70 1.40 -9.58
N ALA A 9 8.45 1.97 -10.50
CA ALA A 9 9.87 2.25 -10.30
C ALA A 9 10.10 3.25 -9.16
N LYS A 10 9.30 4.32 -9.07
CA LYS A 10 9.34 5.30 -7.96
C LYS A 10 9.10 4.62 -6.61
N ALA A 11 8.07 3.78 -6.50
CA ALA A 11 7.77 3.06 -5.26
C ALA A 11 8.93 2.15 -4.83
N LYS A 12 9.49 1.37 -5.76
CA LYS A 12 10.64 0.49 -5.49
C LYS A 12 11.88 1.29 -5.06
N ARG A 13 12.19 2.41 -5.72
CA ARG A 13 13.32 3.29 -5.33
C ARG A 13 13.11 3.87 -3.93
N LEU A 14 11.92 4.40 -3.61
CA LEU A 14 11.60 4.92 -2.28
C LEU A 14 11.81 3.87 -1.19
N PHE A 15 11.41 2.62 -1.44
CA PHE A 15 11.59 1.53 -0.50
C PHE A 15 13.07 1.12 -0.35
N LYS A 16 13.78 0.90 -1.46
CA LYS A 16 15.12 0.30 -1.47
C LYS A 16 16.23 1.31 -1.21
N GLU A 17 16.16 2.46 -1.86
CA GLU A 17 17.20 3.50 -1.84
C GLU A 17 16.84 4.63 -0.88
N GLY A 18 15.56 5.01 -0.82
CA GLY A 18 15.07 6.09 0.04
C GLY A 18 14.91 5.72 1.51
N GLY A 19 14.95 4.43 1.86
CA GLY A 19 14.82 3.97 3.25
C GLY A 19 13.39 4.03 3.81
N TYR A 20 12.40 4.38 3.02
CA TYR A 20 11.00 4.40 3.43
C TYR A 20 10.45 2.99 3.65
N ASN A 21 9.48 2.83 4.56
CA ASN A 21 8.83 1.54 4.74
C ASN A 21 7.87 1.22 3.58
N CYS A 22 7.35 -0.02 3.55
CA CYS A 22 6.52 -0.49 2.44
C CYS A 22 5.22 0.32 2.25
N CYS A 23 4.61 0.83 3.30
CA CYS A 23 3.43 1.69 3.20
C CYS A 23 3.79 3.07 2.66
N GLN A 24 4.81 3.69 3.23
CA GLN A 24 5.32 5.00 2.80
C GLN A 24 5.68 4.99 1.31
N ALA A 25 6.39 3.98 0.86
CA ALA A 25 6.83 3.85 -0.53
C ALA A 25 5.66 3.81 -1.52
N VAL A 26 4.57 3.09 -1.18
CA VAL A 26 3.36 3.04 -2.02
C VAL A 26 2.61 4.37 -2.01
N VAL A 27 2.39 4.98 -0.84
CA VAL A 27 1.66 6.25 -0.73
C VAL A 27 2.42 7.38 -1.43
N MET A 28 3.72 7.50 -1.19
CA MET A 28 4.56 8.54 -1.79
C MET A 28 4.79 8.35 -3.29
N ALA A 29 4.54 7.17 -3.84
CA ALA A 29 4.57 6.98 -5.29
C ALA A 29 3.44 7.73 -6.01
N TYR A 30 2.37 8.10 -5.30
CA TYR A 30 1.16 8.72 -5.84
C TYR A 30 0.73 10.02 -5.13
N ASN A 31 1.48 10.49 -4.15
CA ASN A 31 1.10 11.64 -3.33
C ASN A 31 0.86 12.93 -4.15
N ASP A 32 1.65 13.13 -5.20
CA ASP A 32 1.54 14.26 -6.12
C ASP A 32 0.20 14.31 -6.88
N ILE A 33 -0.38 13.14 -7.21
CA ILE A 33 -1.69 13.04 -7.88
C ILE A 33 -2.80 13.59 -6.99
N PHE A 34 -2.65 13.45 -5.67
CA PHE A 34 -3.64 13.87 -4.69
C PHE A 34 -3.27 15.20 -4.00
N GLY A 35 -2.22 15.87 -4.46
CA GLY A 35 -1.79 17.15 -3.88
C GLY A 35 -1.23 17.04 -2.46
N LEU A 36 -0.81 15.86 -2.03
CA LEU A 36 -0.13 15.67 -0.74
C LEU A 36 1.36 15.95 -0.89
N ASP A 37 1.91 16.78 0.00
CA ASP A 37 3.36 16.95 0.09
C ASP A 37 4.04 15.70 0.66
N ASP A 38 5.33 15.56 0.38
CA ASP A 38 6.12 14.38 0.75
C ASP A 38 6.15 14.14 2.26
N ALA A 39 6.24 15.19 3.07
CA ALA A 39 6.31 15.07 4.52
C ALA A 39 4.99 14.56 5.10
N THR A 40 3.86 15.09 4.64
CA THR A 40 2.53 14.63 5.03
C THR A 40 2.31 13.18 4.59
N ALA A 41 2.61 12.85 3.34
CA ALA A 41 2.46 11.50 2.81
C ALA A 41 3.30 10.49 3.61
N ALA A 42 4.55 10.82 3.92
CA ALA A 42 5.43 9.98 4.73
C ALA A 42 4.92 9.84 6.18
N ALA A 43 4.42 10.92 6.79
CA ALA A 43 3.94 10.90 8.17
C ALA A 43 2.70 10.02 8.36
N ILE A 44 1.66 10.20 7.54
CA ILE A 44 0.40 9.45 7.65
C ILE A 44 0.56 7.95 7.38
N SER A 45 1.58 7.55 6.65
CA SER A 45 1.86 6.17 6.28
C SER A 45 2.95 5.49 7.12
N SER A 46 3.62 6.23 8.01
CA SER A 46 4.79 5.76 8.77
C SER A 46 4.49 4.58 9.70
N GLY A 47 3.35 4.55 10.35
CA GLY A 47 2.99 3.54 11.35
C GLY A 47 2.66 2.15 10.76
N PHE A 48 2.49 2.03 9.45
CA PHE A 48 2.04 0.79 8.81
C PHE A 48 3.19 -0.13 8.34
N GLY A 49 4.44 0.30 8.48
CA GLY A 49 5.60 -0.50 8.11
C GLY A 49 5.71 -1.81 8.90
N GLY A 50 6.18 -2.86 8.22
CA GLY A 50 6.35 -4.18 8.85
C GLY A 50 5.06 -4.86 9.28
N GLY A 51 3.95 -4.56 8.60
CA GLY A 51 2.62 -5.06 8.92
C GLY A 51 2.07 -4.42 10.19
N MET A 52 1.89 -3.09 10.14
CA MET A 52 1.42 -2.24 11.24
C MET A 52 2.40 -2.24 12.43
N GLY A 53 3.44 -1.39 12.32
CA GLY A 53 4.40 -1.20 13.41
C GLY A 53 5.16 -2.47 13.81
N ARG A 54 5.51 -3.31 12.84
CA ARG A 54 6.19 -4.62 13.00
C ARG A 54 5.36 -5.71 13.70
N MET A 55 4.06 -5.54 13.83
CA MET A 55 3.18 -6.59 14.37
C MET A 55 2.94 -7.74 13.39
N ARG A 56 3.42 -7.65 12.14
CA ARG A 56 3.30 -8.69 11.10
C ARG A 56 1.84 -9.02 10.74
N GLU A 57 0.95 -8.06 10.93
CA GLU A 57 -0.45 -8.13 10.54
C GLU A 57 -0.61 -7.80 9.03
N VAL A 58 -1.53 -6.93 8.63
CA VAL A 58 -1.71 -6.58 7.22
C VAL A 58 -0.42 -5.99 6.64
N CYS A 59 -0.03 -6.45 5.46
CA CYS A 59 1.16 -5.98 4.75
C CYS A 59 1.12 -4.46 4.56
N GLY A 60 2.23 -3.77 4.88
CA GLY A 60 2.31 -2.31 4.76
C GLY A 60 2.08 -1.80 3.34
N SER A 61 2.47 -2.55 2.31
CA SER A 61 2.16 -2.15 0.93
C SER A 61 0.67 -2.22 0.60
N VAL A 62 -0.05 -3.18 1.19
CA VAL A 62 -1.52 -3.24 1.14
C VAL A 62 -2.14 -2.07 1.90
N CYS A 63 -1.63 -1.76 3.11
CA CYS A 63 -2.08 -0.58 3.86
C CYS A 63 -1.89 0.72 3.05
N GLY A 64 -0.79 0.84 2.30
CA GLY A 64 -0.56 1.96 1.39
C GLY A 64 -1.62 2.07 0.30
N MET A 65 -2.02 0.95 -0.29
CA MET A 65 -3.16 0.94 -1.22
C MET A 65 -4.46 1.39 -0.54
N VAL A 66 -4.73 0.93 0.69
CA VAL A 66 -5.94 1.31 1.44
C VAL A 66 -5.97 2.82 1.74
N ILE A 67 -4.84 3.43 2.10
CA ILE A 67 -4.75 4.89 2.26
C ILE A 67 -5.10 5.59 0.94
N LEU A 68 -4.52 5.15 -0.18
CA LEU A 68 -4.79 5.74 -1.49
C LEU A 68 -6.24 5.53 -1.95
N THR A 69 -6.89 4.41 -1.61
CA THR A 69 -8.31 4.22 -1.90
C THR A 69 -9.20 5.24 -1.18
N GLY A 70 -8.80 5.67 0.02
CA GLY A 70 -9.47 6.75 0.76
C GLY A 70 -9.44 8.09 0.01
N LEU A 71 -8.35 8.36 -0.72
CA LEU A 71 -8.21 9.56 -1.55
C LEU A 71 -8.93 9.41 -2.91
N ILE A 72 -8.98 8.20 -3.47
CA ILE A 72 -9.67 7.90 -4.73
C ILE A 72 -11.20 7.93 -4.56
N ARG A 73 -11.70 7.40 -3.45
CA ARG A 73 -13.13 7.31 -3.11
C ARG A 73 -13.33 7.77 -1.66
N PRO A 74 -13.23 9.09 -1.42
CA PRO A 74 -13.37 9.61 -0.06
C PRO A 74 -14.76 9.36 0.51
N ALA A 75 -14.81 8.96 1.79
CA ALA A 75 -16.02 8.75 2.57
C ALA A 75 -16.02 9.67 3.79
N ALA A 76 -15.81 10.97 3.55
CA ALA A 76 -15.60 11.96 4.59
C ALA A 76 -16.91 12.36 5.32
N ASP A 77 -18.07 12.25 4.64
CA ASP A 77 -19.37 12.53 5.26
C ASP A 77 -19.94 11.24 5.88
N PRO A 78 -20.00 11.14 7.23
CA PRO A 78 -20.51 9.94 7.90
C PRO A 78 -22.01 9.72 7.71
N SER A 79 -22.76 10.76 7.31
CA SER A 79 -24.20 10.67 7.06
C SER A 79 -24.53 9.99 5.74
N VAL A 80 -23.58 9.94 4.80
CA VAL A 80 -23.77 9.35 3.46
C VAL A 80 -23.19 7.94 3.42
N LYS A 81 -24.05 6.95 3.66
CA LYS A 81 -23.66 5.52 3.70
C LYS A 81 -23.05 5.03 2.38
N GLU A 82 -23.53 5.54 1.26
CA GLU A 82 -23.11 5.17 -0.10
C GLU A 82 -21.64 5.46 -0.35
N LEU A 83 -21.12 6.58 0.18
CA LEU A 83 -19.69 6.92 0.07
C LEU A 83 -18.83 5.86 0.77
N ARG A 84 -19.22 5.46 1.98
CA ARG A 84 -18.50 4.43 2.74
C ARG A 84 -18.59 3.06 2.06
N THR A 85 -19.76 2.74 1.51
CA THR A 85 -19.95 1.50 0.74
C THR A 85 -19.02 1.47 -0.48
N ALA A 86 -18.95 2.55 -1.24
CA ALA A 86 -18.07 2.66 -2.40
C ALA A 86 -16.59 2.60 -2.02
N ASN A 87 -16.20 3.24 -0.92
CA ASN A 87 -14.83 3.17 -0.41
C ASN A 87 -14.45 1.74 -0.01
N TYR A 88 -15.28 1.06 0.80
CA TYR A 88 -15.02 -0.31 1.26
C TYR A 88 -14.98 -1.31 0.09
N ALA A 89 -15.85 -1.14 -0.91
CA ALA A 89 -15.81 -1.97 -2.11
C ALA A 89 -14.47 -1.83 -2.85
N LEU A 90 -13.95 -0.61 -2.97
CA LEU A 90 -12.64 -0.39 -3.60
C LEU A 90 -11.50 -0.97 -2.75
N VAL A 91 -11.55 -0.85 -1.43
CA VAL A 91 -10.56 -1.48 -0.52
C VAL A 91 -10.53 -2.99 -0.73
N GLN A 92 -11.71 -3.64 -0.76
CA GLN A 92 -11.82 -5.09 -0.97
C GLN A 92 -11.28 -5.48 -2.35
N GLU A 93 -11.63 -4.73 -3.39
CA GLU A 93 -11.17 -4.98 -4.77
C GLU A 93 -9.63 -4.97 -4.88
N VAL A 94 -8.96 -3.94 -4.36
CA VAL A 94 -7.50 -3.86 -4.45
C VAL A 94 -6.80 -4.90 -3.57
N ALA A 95 -7.36 -5.20 -2.39
CA ALA A 95 -6.85 -6.23 -1.49
C ALA A 95 -6.99 -7.63 -2.10
N ASP A 96 -8.12 -7.94 -2.74
CA ASP A 96 -8.37 -9.22 -3.41
C ASP A 96 -7.47 -9.38 -4.64
N LYS A 97 -7.26 -8.31 -5.40
CA LYS A 97 -6.30 -8.32 -6.52
C LYS A 97 -4.89 -8.64 -6.02
N PHE A 98 -4.45 -7.98 -4.95
CA PHE A 98 -3.15 -8.25 -4.35
C PHE A 98 -3.06 -9.71 -3.84
N ARG A 99 -4.08 -10.19 -3.13
CA ARG A 99 -4.16 -11.57 -2.63
C ARG A 99 -4.10 -12.60 -3.76
N SER A 100 -4.80 -12.35 -4.87
CA SER A 100 -4.80 -13.25 -6.03
C SER A 100 -3.41 -13.42 -6.66
N ILE A 101 -2.56 -12.41 -6.57
CA ILE A 101 -1.20 -12.42 -7.11
C ILE A 101 -0.21 -13.06 -6.11
N ASN A 102 -0.37 -12.76 -4.81
CA ASN A 102 0.65 -13.06 -3.80
C ASN A 102 0.24 -14.15 -2.79
N GLY A 103 -1.00 -14.65 -2.85
CA GLY A 103 -1.55 -15.70 -1.98
C GLY A 103 -2.07 -15.19 -0.63
N SER A 104 -1.65 -14.01 -0.17
CA SER A 104 -2.05 -13.43 1.12
C SER A 104 -1.97 -11.91 1.10
N ILE A 105 -2.58 -11.27 2.10
CA ILE A 105 -2.36 -9.86 2.43
C ILE A 105 -1.68 -9.69 3.79
N ILE A 106 -1.34 -10.78 4.46
CA ILE A 106 -0.81 -10.79 5.82
C ILE A 106 0.72 -10.81 5.80
N CYS A 107 1.35 -9.87 6.47
CA CYS A 107 2.79 -9.67 6.44
C CYS A 107 3.56 -10.91 6.88
N ARG A 108 3.17 -11.57 7.98
CA ARG A 108 3.84 -12.78 8.47
C ARG A 108 3.76 -13.96 7.50
N GLU A 109 2.67 -14.07 6.75
CA GLU A 109 2.49 -15.10 5.73
C GLU A 109 3.33 -14.80 4.49
N LEU A 110 3.31 -13.56 4.02
CA LEU A 110 4.10 -13.11 2.87
C LEU A 110 5.62 -13.20 3.13
N LEU A 111 6.05 -13.04 4.38
CA LEU A 111 7.45 -13.23 4.77
C LEU A 111 7.83 -14.69 5.05
N GLY A 112 6.88 -15.63 4.97
CA GLY A 112 7.11 -17.05 5.26
C GLY A 112 7.39 -17.34 6.73
N LEU A 113 6.99 -16.45 7.65
CA LEU A 113 7.15 -16.66 9.10
C LEU A 113 6.14 -17.65 9.65
N VAL A 114 5.00 -17.76 9.01
CA VAL A 114 3.95 -18.74 9.29
C VAL A 114 3.33 -19.24 7.96
N PRO A 115 2.74 -20.44 7.92
CA PRO A 115 2.03 -20.91 6.73
C PRO A 115 0.83 -20.03 6.40
N VAL A 116 0.57 -19.83 5.12
CA VAL A 116 -0.61 -19.08 4.63
C VAL A 116 -1.89 -19.73 5.14
N GLY A 117 -2.80 -18.91 5.67
CA GLY A 117 -4.09 -19.38 6.18
C GLY A 117 -4.03 -20.14 7.50
N SER A 118 -2.87 -20.25 8.14
CA SER A 118 -2.72 -20.98 9.41
C SER A 118 -3.40 -20.31 10.61
N GLY A 119 -3.74 -19.03 10.50
CA GLY A 119 -4.26 -18.24 11.62
C GLY A 119 -3.26 -18.03 12.77
N LYS A 120 -2.04 -18.55 12.65
CA LYS A 120 -1.02 -18.38 13.69
C LYS A 120 -0.56 -16.93 13.75
N VAL A 121 -0.42 -16.43 14.98
CA VAL A 121 0.15 -15.11 15.26
C VAL A 121 1.65 -15.28 15.45
N SER A 122 2.45 -14.40 14.85
CA SER A 122 3.89 -14.37 15.12
C SER A 122 4.16 -13.89 16.54
N SER A 123 5.28 -14.31 17.11
CA SER A 123 5.76 -13.77 18.40
C SER A 123 5.90 -12.25 18.31
N LYS A 124 5.69 -11.56 19.44
CA LYS A 124 5.89 -10.11 19.52
C LYS A 124 7.32 -9.76 19.14
N GLU A 125 7.49 -8.97 18.10
CA GLU A 125 8.79 -8.44 17.68
C GLU A 125 9.13 -7.14 18.42
N SER A 126 10.44 -6.86 18.52
CA SER A 126 10.92 -5.56 18.97
C SER A 126 10.38 -4.44 18.06
N PRO A 127 10.03 -3.26 18.61
CA PRO A 127 9.68 -2.10 17.79
C PRO A 127 10.88 -1.57 16.99
N GLU A 128 12.10 -1.95 17.32
CA GLU A 128 13.32 -1.51 16.64
C GLU A 128 13.35 -2.01 15.18
N PRO A 129 13.48 -1.10 14.19
CA PRO A 129 13.59 -1.50 12.79
C PRO A 129 14.84 -2.34 12.54
N THR A 130 14.72 -3.35 11.68
CA THR A 130 15.85 -4.13 11.23
C THR A 130 16.71 -3.30 10.27
N ASP A 131 18.04 -3.38 10.42
CA ASP A 131 18.97 -2.71 9.51
C ASP A 131 18.76 -3.17 8.07
N ARG A 132 18.72 -2.20 7.16
CA ARG A 132 18.47 -2.44 5.75
C ARG A 132 19.74 -2.71 4.98
N THR A 133 20.27 -3.90 5.16
CA THR A 133 21.45 -4.40 4.47
C THR A 133 21.09 -5.04 3.12
N ALA A 134 22.10 -5.29 2.27
CA ALA A 134 21.89 -6.05 1.03
C ALA A 134 21.25 -7.43 1.29
N GLU A 135 21.62 -8.08 2.41
CA GLU A 135 21.07 -9.35 2.84
C GLU A 135 19.58 -9.25 3.24
N TYR A 136 19.18 -8.16 3.90
CA TYR A 136 17.78 -7.87 4.21
C TYR A 136 16.90 -7.88 2.95
N TYR A 137 17.34 -7.18 1.88
CA TYR A 137 16.57 -7.10 0.65
C TYR A 137 16.54 -8.41 -0.13
N LYS A 138 17.62 -9.20 -0.10
CA LYS A 138 17.67 -10.51 -0.76
C LYS A 138 16.71 -11.53 -0.16
N LYS A 139 16.48 -11.47 1.14
CA LYS A 139 15.65 -12.44 1.89
C LYS A 139 14.16 -12.12 1.91
N ARG A 140 13.76 -10.91 1.47
CA ARG A 140 12.39 -10.43 1.63
C ARG A 140 11.76 -10.07 0.30
N PRO A 141 10.49 -10.44 0.05
CA PRO A 141 9.78 -10.09 -1.18
C PRO A 141 9.27 -8.65 -1.18
N CYS A 142 9.57 -7.84 -0.15
CA CYS A 142 8.92 -6.56 0.12
C CYS A 142 9.07 -5.55 -1.04
N GLU A 143 10.21 -5.50 -1.73
CA GLU A 143 10.42 -4.63 -2.89
C GLU A 143 9.42 -4.96 -4.01
N GLU A 144 9.22 -6.26 -4.31
CA GLU A 144 8.27 -6.71 -5.31
C GLU A 144 6.83 -6.45 -4.87
N LEU A 145 6.49 -6.71 -3.60
CA LEU A 145 5.16 -6.43 -3.06
C LEU A 145 4.80 -4.95 -3.13
N VAL A 146 5.76 -4.06 -2.89
CA VAL A 146 5.62 -2.60 -3.06
C VAL A 146 5.35 -2.26 -4.53
N GLY A 147 6.10 -2.84 -5.45
CA GLY A 147 5.90 -2.64 -6.89
C GLY A 147 4.53 -3.12 -7.38
N ILE A 148 4.09 -4.31 -6.92
CA ILE A 148 2.77 -4.86 -7.24
C ILE A 148 1.66 -3.95 -6.71
N SER A 149 1.77 -3.47 -5.48
CA SER A 149 0.79 -2.55 -4.89
C SER A 149 0.70 -1.23 -5.67
N ALA A 150 1.85 -0.66 -6.05
CA ALA A 150 1.90 0.53 -6.88
C ALA A 150 1.22 0.30 -8.24
N ARG A 151 1.47 -0.84 -8.89
CA ARG A 151 0.84 -1.23 -10.16
C ARG A 151 -0.69 -1.31 -10.03
N ILE A 152 -1.20 -2.00 -9.01
CA ILE A 152 -2.65 -2.15 -8.79
C ILE A 152 -3.33 -0.79 -8.67
N ILE A 153 -2.75 0.14 -7.92
CA ILE A 153 -3.27 1.52 -7.80
C ILE A 153 -3.20 2.27 -9.13
N GLY A 154 -2.09 2.15 -9.85
CA GLY A 154 -1.93 2.80 -11.16
C GLY A 154 -2.97 2.34 -12.18
N GLU A 155 -3.18 1.03 -12.29
CA GLU A 155 -4.21 0.43 -13.15
C GLU A 155 -5.61 0.92 -12.77
N LYS A 156 -5.90 0.98 -11.46
CA LYS A 156 -7.19 1.49 -10.99
C LYS A 156 -7.42 2.96 -11.32
N LEU A 157 -6.41 3.80 -11.13
CA LEU A 157 -6.49 5.21 -11.48
C LEU A 157 -6.67 5.42 -12.98
N GLN A 158 -5.98 4.66 -13.84
CA GLN A 158 -6.19 4.73 -15.28
C GLN A 158 -7.62 4.36 -15.66
N LEU A 159 -8.16 3.26 -15.13
CA LEU A 159 -9.55 2.85 -15.40
C LEU A 159 -10.56 3.93 -15.00
N LEU A 160 -10.35 4.60 -13.87
CA LEU A 160 -11.21 5.67 -13.41
C LEU A 160 -11.10 6.93 -14.29
N GLN A 161 -9.91 7.27 -14.77
CA GLN A 161 -9.70 8.37 -15.71
C GLN A 161 -10.39 8.12 -17.05
N PHE A 162 -10.39 6.87 -17.54
CA PHE A 162 -11.11 6.51 -18.77
C PHE A 162 -12.62 6.59 -18.61
N ASN A 163 -13.15 6.21 -17.43
CA ASN A 163 -14.59 6.10 -17.20
C ASN A 163 -15.27 7.43 -16.80
N SER A 164 -14.52 8.41 -16.30
CA SER A 164 -15.11 9.60 -15.69
C SER A 164 -14.75 10.92 -16.35
N GLY A 165 -13.70 11.04 -17.12
CA GLY A 165 -13.19 12.36 -17.53
C GLY A 165 -12.92 13.31 -16.35
N GLU A 166 -13.06 12.84 -15.11
CA GLU A 166 -13.04 13.57 -13.84
C GLU A 166 -12.26 12.87 -12.77
N VAL A 167 -10.92 12.88 -12.86
CA VAL A 167 -10.09 12.77 -11.66
C VAL A 167 -9.47 14.15 -11.43
N GLY A 168 -9.91 14.81 -10.37
CA GLY A 168 -9.31 16.08 -9.96
C GLY A 168 -10.25 17.25 -9.69
N LYS A 169 -11.54 17.05 -9.49
CA LYS A 169 -12.48 18.13 -9.19
C LYS A 169 -13.17 18.04 -7.82
N THR A 170 -12.63 17.30 -6.87
CA THR A 170 -13.20 17.35 -5.50
C THR A 170 -12.11 17.12 -4.46
N LEU A 171 -11.38 18.13 -4.15
CA LEU A 171 -10.81 18.42 -2.83
C LEU A 171 -11.12 19.85 -2.49
#